data_4dda6675ce841e7606afffe84f52fcaf
#
_entry.id   4dda6675ce841e7606afffe84f52fcaf
#
_cell.length_a   1.000
_cell.length_b   1.000
_cell.length_c   1.000
_cell.angle_alpha   90.00
_cell.angle_beta   90.00
_cell.angle_gamma   90.00
#
_symmetry.space_group_name_H-M   'P 1'
#
loop_
_entity.id
_entity.type
_entity.pdbx_description
1 polymer ?
#
loop_
_entity_poly.entity_id
_entity_poly.type
_entity_poly.pdbx_seq_one_letter_code
_entity_poly.pdbx_strand_id
1 'polypeptide(L)'
;TSGTDNTAMGSGALDALTTGGSNTGLGRAALGSTTTGGSNTAVGRSALSTNSTGDSNTAVGRGALQASTTASGNTAVGKDALLANTTGSGNIGIGLDAGTAITTGNQNIAIGNEALLATTTNSGNTAVGYIALQDNTADHNTAVGGQALLQNTTGTRNVAVGSFSLDANTTASENTAVGYAALSANTTGANNTSV
;
A
#
# COMPACT_ATOMS: atom_id res chain seq x y z
N THR A 1 10.05 29.34 -11.27
CA THR A 1 10.30 28.08 -10.54
C THR A 1 11.80 27.95 -10.29
N SER A 2 12.22 27.55 -9.11
CA SER A 2 13.63 27.33 -8.76
C SER A 2 13.97 25.85 -8.53
N GLY A 3 13.01 24.95 -8.74
CA GLY A 3 13.25 23.50 -8.67
C GLY A 3 14.19 23.03 -9.78
N THR A 4 15.18 22.20 -9.41
CA THR A 4 16.22 21.67 -10.31
C THR A 4 16.05 20.15 -10.55
N ASP A 5 16.65 19.66 -11.63
CA ASP A 5 16.75 18.23 -11.93
C ASP A 5 15.39 17.51 -12.08
N ASN A 6 14.39 18.23 -12.59
CA ASN A 6 13.06 17.67 -12.82
C ASN A 6 12.87 17.24 -14.27
N THR A 7 12.21 16.09 -14.46
CA THR A 7 11.82 15.58 -15.78
C THR A 7 10.29 15.48 -15.86
N ALA A 8 9.68 16.15 -16.85
CA ALA A 8 8.24 16.13 -17.07
C ALA A 8 7.91 15.79 -18.53
N MET A 9 7.03 14.80 -18.74
CA MET A 9 6.51 14.46 -20.07
C MET A 9 5.03 14.08 -19.96
N GLY A 10 4.16 14.87 -20.57
CA GLY A 10 2.71 14.68 -20.57
C GLY A 10 1.95 15.95 -20.22
N SER A 11 0.71 16.05 -20.66
CA SER A 11 -0.15 17.20 -20.36
C SER A 11 -0.38 17.32 -18.84
N GLY A 12 -0.02 18.48 -18.24
CA GLY A 12 -0.16 18.74 -16.81
C GLY A 12 0.82 17.97 -15.91
N ALA A 13 1.89 17.39 -16.47
CA ALA A 13 2.93 16.78 -15.65
C ALA A 13 3.76 17.89 -14.96
N LEU A 14 3.92 17.81 -13.62
CA LEU A 14 4.64 18.79 -12.79
C LEU A 14 4.16 20.25 -12.98
N ASP A 15 2.87 20.44 -13.30
CA ASP A 15 2.34 21.76 -13.68
C ASP A 15 2.41 22.80 -12.55
N ALA A 16 2.16 22.40 -11.31
CA ALA A 16 2.18 23.26 -10.13
C ALA A 16 3.56 23.44 -9.49
N LEU A 17 4.63 22.87 -10.04
CA LEU A 17 5.93 22.82 -9.39
C LEU A 17 6.53 24.22 -9.19
N THR A 18 6.98 24.51 -7.96
CA THR A 18 7.64 25.76 -7.57
C THR A 18 9.11 25.59 -7.24
N THR A 19 9.42 24.84 -6.16
CA THR A 19 10.79 24.68 -5.65
C THR A 19 11.24 23.24 -5.50
N GLY A 20 10.33 22.24 -5.66
CA GLY A 20 10.66 20.83 -5.59
C GLY A 20 11.70 20.41 -6.62
N GLY A 21 12.66 19.57 -6.23
CA GLY A 21 13.74 19.10 -7.10
C GLY A 21 13.78 17.58 -7.25
N SER A 22 14.50 17.11 -8.28
CA SER A 22 14.74 15.69 -8.55
C SER A 22 13.46 14.86 -8.75
N ASN A 23 12.42 15.44 -9.33
CA ASN A 23 11.18 14.74 -9.63
C ASN A 23 11.14 14.23 -11.06
N THR A 24 10.54 13.07 -11.28
CA THR A 24 10.26 12.51 -12.61
C THR A 24 8.75 12.29 -12.76
N GLY A 25 8.10 13.03 -13.63
CA GLY A 25 6.67 12.93 -13.97
C GLY A 25 6.45 12.52 -15.41
N LEU A 26 6.11 11.27 -15.69
CA LEU A 26 5.82 10.75 -17.03
C LEU A 26 4.36 10.31 -17.12
N GLY A 27 3.53 11.07 -17.80
CA GLY A 27 2.13 10.79 -18.03
C GLY A 27 1.23 11.98 -17.77
N ARG A 28 -0.01 11.91 -18.26
CA ARG A 28 -0.97 13.00 -18.06
C ARG A 28 -1.21 13.23 -16.56
N ALA A 29 -1.03 14.45 -16.07
CA ALA A 29 -1.19 14.89 -14.69
C ALA A 29 -0.31 14.11 -13.66
N ALA A 30 0.80 13.49 -14.10
CA ALA A 30 1.76 12.91 -13.18
C ALA A 30 2.41 14.02 -12.33
N LEU A 31 2.36 13.91 -10.98
CA LEU A 31 2.84 14.95 -10.05
C LEU A 31 2.23 16.35 -10.32
N GLY A 32 1.01 16.39 -10.87
CA GLY A 32 0.42 17.65 -11.36
C GLY A 32 0.24 18.74 -10.31
N SER A 33 0.02 18.38 -9.04
CA SER A 33 -0.16 19.33 -7.93
C SER A 33 1.09 19.53 -7.06
N THR A 34 2.22 18.90 -7.41
CA THR A 34 3.45 19.00 -6.61
C THR A 34 3.98 20.44 -6.64
N THR A 35 4.20 21.01 -5.45
CA THR A 35 4.73 22.37 -5.29
C THR A 35 6.17 22.37 -4.80
N THR A 36 6.44 21.78 -3.65
CA THR A 36 7.76 21.75 -2.99
C THR A 36 8.31 20.34 -2.79
N GLY A 37 7.48 19.30 -2.96
CA GLY A 37 7.90 17.91 -2.82
C GLY A 37 9.03 17.54 -3.78
N GLY A 38 10.02 16.78 -3.30
CA GLY A 38 11.22 16.39 -4.04
C GLY A 38 11.46 14.88 -4.09
N SER A 39 12.32 14.47 -5.02
CA SER A 39 12.74 13.06 -5.17
C SER A 39 11.58 12.09 -5.44
N ASN A 40 10.52 12.53 -6.09
CA ASN A 40 9.39 11.68 -6.45
C ASN A 40 9.50 11.15 -7.87
N THR A 41 9.12 9.90 -8.08
CA THR A 41 8.99 9.29 -9.40
C THR A 41 7.53 8.91 -9.65
N ALA A 42 6.91 9.48 -10.67
CA ALA A 42 5.54 9.18 -11.08
C ALA A 42 5.48 8.82 -12.56
N VAL A 43 5.11 7.59 -12.87
CA VAL A 43 5.00 7.09 -14.24
C VAL A 43 3.58 6.53 -14.43
N GLY A 44 2.77 7.22 -15.21
CA GLY A 44 1.40 6.83 -15.49
C GLY A 44 0.41 7.98 -15.37
N ARG A 45 -0.77 7.80 -15.97
CA ARG A 45 -1.83 8.81 -15.86
C ARG A 45 -2.25 9.00 -14.41
N SER A 46 -2.22 10.24 -13.93
CA SER A 46 -2.59 10.63 -12.56
C SER A 46 -1.79 9.94 -11.44
N ALA A 47 -0.59 9.41 -11.73
CA ALA A 47 0.31 8.93 -10.69
C ALA A 47 0.77 10.12 -9.82
N LEU A 48 0.61 10.02 -8.47
CA LEU A 48 0.93 11.10 -7.51
C LEU A 48 0.32 12.46 -7.88
N SER A 49 -0.85 12.49 -8.52
CA SER A 49 -1.38 13.73 -9.09
C SER A 49 -1.75 14.80 -8.07
N THR A 50 -2.07 14.44 -6.83
CA THR A 50 -2.42 15.38 -5.75
C THR A 50 -1.30 15.65 -4.75
N ASN A 51 -0.12 15.05 -4.95
CA ASN A 51 1.03 15.26 -4.07
C ASN A 51 1.43 16.74 -4.07
N SER A 52 1.42 17.38 -2.92
CA SER A 52 1.82 18.77 -2.78
C SER A 52 3.25 18.90 -2.25
N THR A 53 3.55 18.28 -1.12
CA THR A 53 4.82 18.43 -0.41
C THR A 53 5.48 17.11 -0.03
N GLY A 54 4.87 15.97 -0.34
CA GLY A 54 5.44 14.65 -0.04
C GLY A 54 6.70 14.36 -0.83
N ASP A 55 7.68 13.72 -0.19
CA ASP A 55 9.00 13.43 -0.74
C ASP A 55 9.24 11.93 -0.92
N SER A 56 10.16 11.58 -1.83
CA SER A 56 10.71 10.22 -1.94
C SER A 56 9.65 9.14 -2.20
N ASN A 57 8.60 9.47 -2.95
CA ASN A 57 7.59 8.50 -3.35
C ASN A 57 7.87 7.95 -4.75
N THR A 58 7.60 6.67 -4.94
CA THR A 58 7.63 6.01 -6.25
C THR A 58 6.24 5.52 -6.62
N ALA A 59 5.67 6.03 -7.71
CA ALA A 59 4.35 5.65 -8.21
C ALA A 59 4.44 5.26 -9.70
N VAL A 60 4.23 3.99 -10.00
CA VAL A 60 4.26 3.47 -11.37
C VAL A 60 2.94 2.77 -11.66
N GLY A 61 2.11 3.37 -12.49
CA GLY A 61 0.79 2.86 -12.85
C GLY A 61 -0.26 3.96 -12.90
N ARG A 62 -1.38 3.69 -13.57
CA ARG A 62 -2.51 4.60 -13.57
C ARG A 62 -3.09 4.74 -12.16
N GLY A 63 -3.17 5.95 -11.64
CA GLY A 63 -3.77 6.19 -10.31
C GLY A 63 -2.92 5.73 -9.12
N ALA A 64 -1.68 5.25 -9.34
CA ALA A 64 -0.81 4.89 -8.23
C ALA A 64 -0.55 6.10 -7.33
N LEU A 65 -0.80 5.98 -6.00
CA LEU A 65 -0.70 7.06 -5.01
C LEU A 65 -1.46 8.36 -5.41
N GLN A 66 -2.58 8.22 -6.13
CA GLN A 66 -3.27 9.40 -6.70
C GLN A 66 -3.69 10.41 -5.63
N ALA A 67 -4.22 9.95 -4.48
CA ALA A 67 -4.73 10.82 -3.42
C ALA A 67 -3.65 11.31 -2.45
N SER A 68 -2.38 10.92 -2.62
CA SER A 68 -1.29 11.35 -1.74
C SER A 68 -1.13 12.86 -1.75
N THR A 69 -1.05 13.48 -0.56
CA THR A 69 -0.89 14.92 -0.42
C THR A 69 0.45 15.31 0.18
N THR A 70 0.77 14.77 1.34
CA THR A 70 1.98 15.09 2.12
C THR A 70 2.77 13.83 2.52
N ALA A 71 2.27 12.66 2.16
CA ALA A 71 2.88 11.38 2.48
C ALA A 71 4.25 11.21 1.83
N SER A 72 5.18 10.54 2.52
CA SER A 72 6.55 10.35 2.05
C SER A 72 7.03 8.90 2.16
N GLY A 73 7.98 8.53 1.32
CA GLY A 73 8.64 7.23 1.37
C GLY A 73 7.74 6.05 0.97
N ASN A 74 6.71 6.28 0.16
CA ASN A 74 5.82 5.21 -0.31
C ASN A 74 6.25 4.67 -1.68
N THR A 75 6.04 3.38 -1.90
CA THR A 75 6.25 2.71 -3.19
C THR A 75 4.95 2.09 -3.66
N ALA A 76 4.42 2.53 -4.80
CA ALA A 76 3.23 2.01 -5.43
C ALA A 76 3.51 1.60 -6.88
N VAL A 77 3.36 0.32 -7.19
CA VAL A 77 3.57 -0.21 -8.55
C VAL A 77 2.35 -1.04 -8.95
N GLY A 78 1.57 -0.54 -9.87
CA GLY A 78 0.35 -1.17 -10.33
C GLY A 78 -0.77 -0.16 -10.52
N LYS A 79 -1.81 -0.57 -11.26
CA LYS A 79 -3.00 0.26 -11.40
C LYS A 79 -3.67 0.42 -10.03
N ASP A 80 -3.93 1.67 -9.65
CA ASP A 80 -4.63 2.06 -8.43
C ASP A 80 -3.99 1.53 -7.11
N ALA A 81 -2.70 1.12 -7.15
CA ALA A 81 -1.94 0.76 -5.96
C ALA A 81 -1.82 1.97 -5.01
N LEU A 82 -2.15 1.77 -3.71
CA LEU A 82 -2.17 2.82 -2.69
C LEU A 82 -3.00 4.07 -3.10
N LEU A 83 -4.07 3.87 -3.89
CA LEU A 83 -4.85 4.95 -4.51
C LEU A 83 -5.33 6.01 -3.49
N ALA A 84 -5.89 5.56 -2.36
CA ALA A 84 -6.52 6.42 -1.36
C ALA A 84 -5.51 6.98 -0.33
N ASN A 85 -4.22 6.64 -0.41
CA ASN A 85 -3.25 7.06 0.58
C ASN A 85 -3.07 8.58 0.57
N THR A 86 -3.45 9.25 1.66
CA THR A 86 -3.37 10.71 1.80
C THR A 86 -2.11 11.14 2.52
N THR A 87 -1.88 10.64 3.73
CA THR A 87 -0.78 11.03 4.63
C THR A 87 0.03 9.85 5.16
N GLY A 88 -0.39 8.61 4.90
CA GLY A 88 0.32 7.40 5.33
C GLY A 88 1.70 7.31 4.69
N SER A 89 2.73 6.99 5.48
CA SER A 89 4.12 6.97 5.04
C SER A 89 4.77 5.59 5.20
N GLY A 90 5.78 5.31 4.36
CA GLY A 90 6.51 4.06 4.40
C GLY A 90 5.70 2.84 3.93
N ASN A 91 4.63 3.03 3.17
CA ASN A 91 3.83 1.93 2.62
C ASN A 91 4.39 1.42 1.30
N ILE A 92 4.27 0.12 1.07
CA ILE A 92 4.60 -0.54 -0.19
C ILE A 92 3.32 -1.20 -0.73
N GLY A 93 2.88 -0.79 -1.93
CA GLY A 93 1.78 -1.41 -2.67
C GLY A 93 2.25 -1.87 -4.05
N ILE A 94 2.32 -3.17 -4.30
CA ILE A 94 2.74 -3.73 -5.59
C ILE A 94 1.68 -4.73 -6.08
N GLY A 95 1.00 -4.37 -7.13
CA GLY A 95 -0.09 -5.15 -7.72
C GLY A 95 -1.30 -4.29 -8.07
N LEU A 96 -2.25 -4.85 -8.81
CA LEU A 96 -3.53 -4.22 -9.08
C LEU A 96 -4.29 -4.04 -7.75
N ASP A 97 -4.71 -2.81 -7.44
CA ASP A 97 -5.47 -2.44 -6.25
C ASP A 97 -4.81 -2.83 -4.90
N ALA A 98 -3.48 -3.07 -4.87
CA ALA A 98 -2.74 -3.38 -3.65
C ALA A 98 -2.79 -2.21 -2.67
N GLY A 99 -3.31 -2.43 -1.46
CA GLY A 99 -3.46 -1.42 -0.41
C GLY A 99 -4.33 -0.23 -0.81
N THR A 100 -5.26 -0.41 -1.75
CA THR A 100 -5.99 0.71 -2.39
C THR A 100 -6.79 1.56 -1.40
N ALA A 101 -7.27 1.01 -0.28
CA ALA A 101 -8.05 1.73 0.73
C ALA A 101 -7.19 2.38 1.84
N ILE A 102 -5.89 2.14 1.89
CA ILE A 102 -5.02 2.75 2.91
C ILE A 102 -5.06 4.28 2.77
N THR A 103 -5.43 4.98 3.85
CA THR A 103 -5.53 6.44 3.89
C THR A 103 -4.40 7.08 4.70
N THR A 104 -4.32 6.74 5.99
CA THR A 104 -3.35 7.28 6.95
C THR A 104 -2.48 6.22 7.63
N GLY A 105 -2.75 4.93 7.36
CA GLY A 105 -1.94 3.81 7.86
C GLY A 105 -0.50 3.88 7.39
N ASN A 106 0.44 3.47 8.24
CA ASN A 106 1.87 3.56 7.97
C ASN A 106 2.55 2.18 7.96
N GLN A 107 3.66 2.07 7.24
CA GLN A 107 4.53 0.89 7.29
C GLN A 107 3.81 -0.42 6.94
N ASN A 108 2.87 -0.36 5.99
CA ASN A 108 2.20 -1.54 5.46
C ASN A 108 2.89 -2.02 4.19
N ILE A 109 2.96 -3.34 4.02
CA ILE A 109 3.46 -4.00 2.81
C ILE A 109 2.31 -4.79 2.19
N ALA A 110 1.87 -4.39 1.00
CA ALA A 110 0.83 -5.04 0.20
C ALA A 110 1.43 -5.46 -1.15
N ILE A 111 1.74 -6.73 -1.34
CA ILE A 111 2.31 -7.26 -2.59
C ILE A 111 1.40 -8.37 -3.12
N GLY A 112 0.73 -8.10 -4.20
CA GLY A 112 -0.25 -9.00 -4.83
C GLY A 112 -1.51 -8.24 -5.23
N ASN A 113 -2.28 -8.82 -6.16
CA ASN A 113 -3.58 -8.26 -6.53
C ASN A 113 -4.50 -8.25 -5.29
N GLU A 114 -5.04 -7.08 -4.96
CA GLU A 114 -5.95 -6.84 -3.84
C GLU A 114 -5.40 -7.26 -2.45
N ALA A 115 -4.09 -7.35 -2.28
CA ALA A 115 -3.49 -7.52 -0.96
C ALA A 115 -3.79 -6.27 -0.10
N LEU A 116 -4.19 -6.46 1.17
CA LEU A 116 -4.58 -5.36 2.10
C LEU A 116 -5.66 -4.42 1.54
N LEU A 117 -6.66 -4.97 0.83
CA LEU A 117 -7.66 -4.17 0.12
C LEU A 117 -8.48 -3.26 1.06
N ALA A 118 -8.93 -3.80 2.23
CA ALA A 118 -9.84 -3.10 3.15
C ALA A 118 -9.13 -2.26 4.24
N THR A 119 -7.81 -2.39 4.40
CA THR A 119 -7.03 -1.64 5.41
C THR A 119 -7.07 -0.14 5.14
N THR A 120 -7.44 0.66 6.13
CA THR A 120 -7.58 2.13 5.99
C THR A 120 -6.57 2.91 6.82
N THR A 121 -6.65 2.83 8.15
CA THR A 121 -5.81 3.60 9.09
C THR A 121 -4.80 2.73 9.83
N ASN A 122 -4.89 1.42 9.67
CA ASN A 122 -4.08 0.44 10.38
C ASN A 122 -2.65 0.39 9.83
N SER A 123 -1.73 -0.04 10.68
CA SER A 123 -0.29 0.06 10.42
C SER A 123 0.46 -1.24 10.71
N GLY A 124 1.65 -1.38 10.12
CA GLY A 124 2.56 -2.49 10.42
C GLY A 124 2.11 -3.85 9.90
N ASN A 125 1.25 -3.88 8.87
CA ASN A 125 0.80 -5.13 8.26
C ASN A 125 1.69 -5.54 7.08
N THR A 126 1.93 -6.84 6.95
CA THR A 126 2.63 -7.42 5.78
C THR A 126 1.72 -8.43 5.09
N ALA A 127 1.34 -8.15 3.86
CA ALA A 127 0.54 -9.01 3.00
C ALA A 127 1.29 -9.28 1.69
N VAL A 128 1.67 -10.53 1.46
CA VAL A 128 2.35 -10.95 0.24
C VAL A 128 1.60 -12.14 -0.36
N GLY A 129 0.89 -11.91 -1.44
CA GLY A 129 0.09 -12.92 -2.13
C GLY A 129 -1.23 -12.36 -2.67
N TYR A 130 -1.86 -13.09 -3.57
CA TYR A 130 -3.18 -12.79 -4.09
C TYR A 130 -4.20 -12.72 -2.94
N ILE A 131 -4.88 -11.57 -2.76
CA ILE A 131 -5.87 -11.29 -1.71
C ILE A 131 -5.43 -11.65 -0.28
N ALA A 132 -4.13 -11.61 0.01
CA ALA A 132 -3.63 -11.78 1.37
C ALA A 132 -4.09 -10.60 2.25
N LEU A 133 -4.61 -10.89 3.47
CA LEU A 133 -5.15 -9.87 4.39
C LEU A 133 -6.20 -8.95 3.73
N GLN A 134 -7.02 -9.46 2.81
CA GLN A 134 -7.95 -8.64 2.04
C GLN A 134 -8.91 -7.83 2.92
N ASP A 135 -9.54 -8.48 3.91
CA ASP A 135 -10.57 -7.88 4.77
C ASP A 135 -10.00 -7.25 6.05
N ASN A 136 -8.66 -7.11 6.16
CA ASN A 136 -8.01 -6.68 7.39
C ASN A 136 -8.29 -5.23 7.75
N THR A 137 -8.75 -5.01 8.99
CA THR A 137 -8.89 -3.69 9.61
C THR A 137 -8.17 -3.60 10.96
N ALA A 138 -7.07 -4.35 11.13
CA ALA A 138 -6.28 -4.44 12.34
C ALA A 138 -4.79 -4.22 12.07
N ASP A 139 -4.01 -4.03 13.12
CA ASP A 139 -2.58 -3.77 13.07
C ASP A 139 -1.72 -5.03 13.25
N HIS A 140 -0.49 -4.96 12.76
CA HIS A 140 0.59 -5.90 13.06
C HIS A 140 0.31 -7.36 12.67
N ASN A 141 -0.35 -7.61 11.55
CA ASN A 141 -0.52 -8.95 11.01
C ASN A 141 0.47 -9.23 9.88
N THR A 142 0.93 -10.47 9.79
CA THR A 142 1.80 -10.94 8.71
C THR A 142 1.12 -12.09 7.97
N ALA A 143 0.88 -11.93 6.68
CA ALA A 143 0.32 -12.94 5.79
C ALA A 143 1.19 -13.09 4.53
N VAL A 144 1.72 -14.28 4.33
CA VAL A 144 2.53 -14.62 3.15
C VAL A 144 1.95 -15.88 2.50
N GLY A 145 1.33 -15.71 1.35
CA GLY A 145 0.63 -16.77 0.61
C GLY A 145 -0.72 -16.28 0.07
N GLY A 146 -1.19 -16.89 -0.99
CA GLY A 146 -2.53 -16.56 -1.54
C GLY A 146 -3.61 -16.85 -0.49
N GLN A 147 -4.49 -15.88 -0.23
CA GLN A 147 -5.59 -15.99 0.74
C GLN A 147 -5.16 -16.22 2.21
N ALA A 148 -3.89 -16.00 2.54
CA ALA A 148 -3.46 -16.04 3.94
C ALA A 148 -4.14 -14.91 4.73
N LEU A 149 -4.73 -15.24 5.91
CA LEU A 149 -5.50 -14.31 6.75
C LEU A 149 -6.58 -13.52 5.99
N LEU A 150 -7.22 -14.14 5.00
CA LEU A 150 -8.17 -13.49 4.09
C LEU A 150 -9.27 -12.72 4.85
N GLN A 151 -9.96 -13.38 5.79
CA GLN A 151 -11.14 -12.86 6.50
C GLN A 151 -10.80 -12.13 7.81
N ASN A 152 -9.52 -11.86 8.08
CA ASN A 152 -9.14 -11.20 9.34
C ASN A 152 -9.70 -9.78 9.38
N THR A 153 -10.56 -9.51 10.34
CA THR A 153 -11.10 -8.15 10.55
C THR A 153 -10.35 -7.44 11.67
N THR A 154 -10.50 -7.86 12.92
CA THR A 154 -9.96 -7.16 14.10
C THR A 154 -8.86 -7.93 14.83
N GLY A 155 -8.51 -9.14 14.39
CA GLY A 155 -7.40 -9.92 14.97
C GLY A 155 -6.05 -9.25 14.72
N THR A 156 -5.23 -9.14 15.76
CA THR A 156 -3.91 -8.50 15.71
C THR A 156 -2.79 -9.50 15.97
N ARG A 157 -1.57 -9.18 15.52
CA ARG A 157 -0.34 -9.96 15.79
C ARG A 157 -0.43 -11.42 15.36
N ASN A 158 -1.16 -11.70 14.29
CA ASN A 158 -1.19 -13.02 13.67
C ASN A 158 -0.08 -13.16 12.64
N VAL A 159 0.50 -14.36 12.56
CA VAL A 159 1.48 -14.73 11.54
C VAL A 159 0.93 -15.92 10.75
N ALA A 160 0.69 -15.75 9.46
CA ALA A 160 0.20 -16.76 8.54
C ALA A 160 1.16 -16.88 7.34
N VAL A 161 1.85 -18.00 7.22
CA VAL A 161 2.77 -18.27 6.11
C VAL A 161 2.35 -19.55 5.40
N GLY A 162 1.87 -19.43 4.19
CA GLY A 162 1.30 -20.51 3.38
C GLY A 162 -0.06 -20.12 2.80
N SER A 163 -0.40 -20.61 1.62
CA SER A 163 -1.73 -20.37 1.05
C SER A 163 -2.82 -20.93 1.95
N PHE A 164 -3.91 -20.16 2.13
CA PHE A 164 -5.05 -20.49 2.99
C PHE A 164 -4.70 -20.67 4.49
N SER A 165 -3.52 -20.24 4.95
CA SER A 165 -3.21 -20.26 6.38
C SER A 165 -4.04 -19.18 7.11
N LEU A 166 -4.71 -19.58 8.23
CA LEU A 166 -5.60 -18.70 9.00
C LEU A 166 -6.66 -17.95 8.17
N ASP A 167 -7.08 -18.49 7.02
CA ASP A 167 -7.96 -17.80 6.08
C ASP A 167 -9.35 -17.50 6.63
N ALA A 168 -9.88 -18.33 7.55
CA ALA A 168 -11.15 -18.09 8.23
C ALA A 168 -11.02 -17.27 9.54
N ASN A 169 -9.82 -16.87 9.95
CA ASN A 169 -9.63 -16.07 11.16
C ASN A 169 -10.30 -14.71 11.04
N THR A 170 -11.17 -14.35 11.97
CA THR A 170 -11.88 -13.07 11.93
C THR A 170 -11.38 -12.10 13.01
N THR A 171 -11.40 -12.52 14.28
CA THR A 171 -11.15 -11.64 15.43
C THR A 171 -10.03 -12.12 16.35
N ALA A 172 -9.55 -13.36 16.15
CA ALA A 172 -8.54 -13.96 17.03
C ALA A 172 -7.16 -13.33 16.79
N SER A 173 -6.41 -13.20 17.87
CA SER A 173 -5.08 -12.58 17.89
C SER A 173 -4.00 -13.55 18.33
N GLU A 174 -2.74 -13.20 18.02
CA GLU A 174 -1.56 -13.90 18.52
C GLU A 174 -1.46 -15.37 18.07
N ASN A 175 -1.98 -15.68 16.87
CA ASN A 175 -1.84 -17.00 16.27
C ASN A 175 -0.65 -17.04 15.30
N THR A 176 0.04 -18.18 15.28
CA THR A 176 1.11 -18.48 14.31
C THR A 176 0.74 -19.74 13.53
N ALA A 177 0.59 -19.61 12.22
CA ALA A 177 0.29 -20.72 11.30
C ALA A 177 1.31 -20.73 10.16
N VAL A 178 2.03 -21.82 10.02
CA VAL A 178 3.02 -22.01 8.95
C VAL A 178 2.71 -23.29 8.19
N GLY A 179 2.40 -23.22 6.92
CA GLY A 179 2.05 -24.34 6.06
C GLY A 179 0.77 -24.09 5.28
N TYR A 180 0.57 -24.89 4.24
CA TYR A 180 -0.67 -24.86 3.44
C TYR A 180 -1.89 -25.15 4.33
N ALA A 181 -2.87 -24.27 4.34
CA ALA A 181 -4.11 -24.39 5.13
C ALA A 181 -3.89 -24.61 6.65
N ALA A 182 -2.74 -24.22 7.22
CA ALA A 182 -2.50 -24.30 8.65
C ALA A 182 -3.50 -23.40 9.40
N LEU A 183 -4.18 -23.95 10.42
CA LEU A 183 -5.24 -23.26 11.19
C LEU A 183 -6.37 -22.65 10.31
N SER A 184 -6.66 -23.21 9.13
CA SER A 184 -7.64 -22.65 8.20
C SER A 184 -9.08 -22.60 8.76
N ALA A 185 -9.42 -23.49 9.71
CA ALA A 185 -10.73 -23.48 10.37
C ALA A 185 -10.78 -22.63 11.66
N ASN A 186 -9.68 -21.98 12.06
CA ASN A 186 -9.66 -21.15 13.26
C ASN A 186 -10.37 -19.82 12.99
N THR A 187 -11.42 -19.52 13.74
CA THR A 187 -12.17 -18.27 13.62
C THR A 187 -11.92 -17.31 14.78
N THR A 188 -11.94 -17.82 16.02
CA THR A 188 -11.89 -17.02 17.26
C THR A 188 -10.87 -17.51 18.29
N GLY A 189 -10.20 -18.64 18.07
CA GLY A 189 -9.17 -19.15 18.97
C GLY A 189 -7.89 -18.32 18.91
N ALA A 190 -7.42 -17.82 20.04
CA ALA A 190 -6.20 -17.03 20.15
C ALA A 190 -5.02 -17.85 20.70
N ASN A 191 -3.79 -17.34 20.51
CA ASN A 191 -2.56 -17.94 21.05
C ASN A 191 -2.28 -19.37 20.56
N ASN A 192 -2.68 -19.71 19.34
CA ASN A 192 -2.41 -21.02 18.75
C ASN A 192 -1.15 -21.00 17.89
N THR A 193 -0.41 -22.10 17.89
CA THR A 193 0.71 -22.33 16.98
C THR A 193 0.49 -23.63 16.21
N SER A 194 0.64 -23.59 14.89
CA SER A 194 0.58 -24.76 14.00
C SER A 194 1.63 -24.62 12.90
N VAL A 195 2.34 -25.71 12.67
CA VAL A 195 3.36 -25.82 11.60
C VAL A 195 3.07 -27.04 10.76
#